data_3c319e210c1131345ed5cce3ccf36387
#
_entry.id   3c319e210c1131345ed5cce3ccf36387
#
_cell.length_a   1.000
_cell.length_b   1.000
_cell.length_c   1.000
_cell.angle_alpha   90.00
_cell.angle_beta   90.00
_cell.angle_gamma   90.00
#
_symmetry.space_group_name_H-M   'P 1'
#
loop_
_entity.id
_entity.type
_entity.pdbx_description
1 polymer ?
#
loop_
_entity_poly.entity_id
_entity_poly.type
_entity_poly.pdbx_seq_one_letter_code
_entity_poly.pdbx_strand_id
1 'polypeptide(L)'
;METKDDYDITISIDSDGQDDVEAVDFMIDRYLDGFEIVYGIRKNRLTDTFFKKFFAEAFYKLMISMKIEIIYNHADYRLVSCKVLKELKKYEEVNVFLRGLFPLIGFKSTVVYYDRKIRIKGKSKYSLSKMLILAVDGITSLTAKPLHFIFISGILV
;
A
#
# COMPACT_ATOMS: atom_id res chain seq x y z
N MET A 1 -4.29 -17.45 3.12
CA MET A 1 -5.30 -16.79 3.98
C MET A 1 -6.64 -17.48 3.73
N GLU A 2 -6.95 -18.47 4.55
CA GLU A 2 -8.26 -19.13 4.52
C GLU A 2 -9.23 -18.31 5.36
N THR A 3 -10.03 -17.51 4.72
CA THR A 3 -11.13 -16.80 5.38
C THR A 3 -12.42 -17.52 5.00
N LYS A 4 -13.14 -18.01 5.98
CA LYS A 4 -14.52 -18.49 5.79
C LYS A 4 -15.36 -17.34 5.21
N ASP A 5 -16.29 -17.68 4.32
CA ASP A 5 -17.13 -16.70 3.57
C ASP A 5 -18.20 -15.97 4.43
N ASP A 6 -18.03 -15.91 5.76
CA ASP A 6 -19.02 -15.40 6.72
C ASP A 6 -18.71 -13.98 7.23
N TYR A 7 -18.00 -13.16 6.47
CA TYR A 7 -17.70 -11.78 6.83
C TYR A 7 -17.95 -10.82 5.66
N ASP A 8 -18.40 -9.61 5.97
CA ASP A 8 -18.66 -8.58 4.97
C ASP A 8 -17.42 -7.76 4.65
N ILE A 9 -16.57 -7.51 5.65
CA ILE A 9 -15.39 -6.68 5.58
C ILE A 9 -14.20 -7.31 6.32
N THR A 10 -13.01 -6.87 5.94
CA THR A 10 -11.76 -7.20 6.64
C THR A 10 -10.95 -5.93 6.85
N ILE A 11 -10.39 -5.77 8.04
CA ILE A 11 -9.51 -4.63 8.35
C ILE A 11 -8.12 -5.17 8.65
N SER A 12 -7.12 -4.63 7.93
CA SER A 12 -5.71 -4.87 8.21
C SER A 12 -5.13 -3.70 8.99
N ILE A 13 -4.40 -3.98 10.05
CA ILE A 13 -3.75 -2.98 10.91
C ILE A 13 -2.37 -3.48 11.33
N ASP A 14 -1.38 -2.58 11.44
CA ASP A 14 -0.06 -2.93 11.94
C ASP A 14 -0.10 -3.24 13.44
N SER A 15 0.56 -4.33 13.86
CA SER A 15 0.58 -4.79 15.26
C SER A 15 1.50 -3.98 16.17
N ASP A 16 2.10 -2.88 15.69
CA ASP A 16 3.07 -2.06 16.45
C ASP A 16 2.40 -1.00 17.35
N GLY A 17 1.07 -0.94 17.35
CA GLY A 17 0.27 -0.04 18.19
C GLY A 17 0.38 1.44 17.82
N GLN A 18 0.88 1.76 16.63
CA GLN A 18 1.03 3.14 16.17
C GLN A 18 -0.20 3.65 15.41
N ASP A 19 -0.94 2.76 14.77
CA ASP A 19 -2.13 3.14 14.02
C ASP A 19 -3.33 3.32 14.98
N ASP A 20 -4.14 4.32 14.70
CA ASP A 20 -5.25 4.68 15.58
C ASP A 20 -6.45 3.77 15.35
N VAL A 21 -6.81 2.98 16.37
CA VAL A 21 -7.92 2.03 16.30
C VAL A 21 -9.27 2.75 16.16
N GLU A 22 -9.41 3.98 16.67
CA GLU A 22 -10.64 4.76 16.55
C GLU A 22 -10.98 5.13 15.11
N ALA A 23 -9.97 5.11 14.20
CA ALA A 23 -10.22 5.32 12.78
C ALA A 23 -11.03 4.18 12.12
N VAL A 24 -11.16 3.01 12.78
CA VAL A 24 -11.98 1.89 12.31
C VAL A 24 -13.44 2.30 12.13
N ASP A 25 -14.00 3.04 13.07
CA ASP A 25 -15.41 3.47 13.02
C ASP A 25 -15.65 4.33 11.78
N PHE A 26 -14.75 5.29 11.51
CA PHE A 26 -14.83 6.10 10.29
C PHE A 26 -14.64 5.29 9.01
N MET A 27 -13.83 4.21 9.04
CA MET A 27 -13.70 3.32 7.88
C MET A 27 -14.98 2.54 7.64
N ILE A 28 -15.65 2.07 8.69
CA ILE A 28 -16.93 1.38 8.60
C ILE A 28 -18.01 2.30 8.03
N ASP A 29 -18.08 3.56 8.49
CA ASP A 29 -19.00 4.55 7.94
C ASP A 29 -18.81 4.72 6.44
N ARG A 30 -17.55 4.80 5.97
CA ARG A 30 -17.26 4.89 4.54
C ARG A 30 -17.67 3.63 3.77
N TYR A 31 -17.53 2.46 4.37
CA TYR A 31 -18.03 1.24 3.77
C TYR A 31 -19.56 1.25 3.64
N LEU A 32 -20.27 1.73 4.66
CA LEU A 32 -21.74 1.90 4.61
C LEU A 32 -22.17 2.94 3.58
N ASP A 33 -21.35 3.96 3.29
CA ASP A 33 -21.52 4.91 2.18
C ASP A 33 -21.31 4.27 0.78
N GLY A 34 -20.98 2.97 0.73
CA GLY A 34 -20.81 2.20 -0.50
C GLY A 34 -19.40 2.22 -1.08
N PHE A 35 -18.36 2.52 -0.28
CA PHE A 35 -16.97 2.33 -0.68
C PHE A 35 -16.51 0.92 -0.33
N GLU A 36 -15.92 0.22 -1.28
CA GLU A 36 -15.48 -1.17 -1.11
C GLU A 36 -14.05 -1.28 -0.57
N ILE A 37 -13.26 -0.21 -0.70
CA ILE A 37 -11.90 -0.11 -0.16
C ILE A 37 -11.76 1.23 0.56
N VAL A 38 -11.32 1.20 1.82
CA VAL A 38 -11.03 2.41 2.60
C VAL A 38 -9.59 2.38 3.09
N TYR A 39 -8.78 3.35 2.65
CA TYR A 39 -7.37 3.44 3.03
C TYR A 39 -7.19 4.36 4.22
N GLY A 40 -6.45 3.90 5.24
CA GLY A 40 -5.95 4.74 6.30
C GLY A 40 -4.74 5.55 5.85
N ILE A 41 -4.83 6.87 5.92
CA ILE A 41 -3.73 7.78 5.58
C ILE A 41 -3.27 8.51 6.83
N ARG A 42 -1.97 8.49 7.08
CA ARG A 42 -1.35 9.22 8.19
C ARG A 42 -1.32 10.71 7.88
N LYS A 43 -1.94 11.54 8.73
CA LYS A 43 -1.96 13.02 8.56
C LYS A 43 -0.57 13.62 8.59
N ASN A 44 0.30 13.17 9.50
CA ASN A 44 1.62 13.78 9.72
C ASN A 44 2.76 12.77 9.65
N ARG A 45 3.83 13.11 8.91
CA ARG A 45 5.13 12.42 8.91
C ARG A 45 6.18 13.24 9.68
N LEU A 46 5.84 13.68 10.89
CA LEU A 46 6.74 14.55 11.67
C LEU A 46 8.05 13.87 12.12
N THR A 47 8.13 12.53 12.05
CA THR A 47 9.26 11.75 12.56
C THR A 47 10.20 11.20 11.49
N ASP A 48 9.94 11.44 10.20
CA ASP A 48 10.80 10.91 9.15
C ASP A 48 12.03 11.79 8.90
N THR A 49 13.21 11.18 8.90
CA THR A 49 14.48 11.83 8.55
C THR A 49 14.42 12.35 7.11
N PHE A 50 15.07 13.50 6.85
CA PHE A 50 15.12 14.16 5.53
C PHE A 50 15.44 13.18 4.38
N PHE A 51 16.41 12.29 4.57
CA PHE A 51 16.77 11.27 3.58
C PHE A 51 15.62 10.29 3.29
N LYS A 52 14.88 9.83 4.31
CA LYS A 52 13.73 8.93 4.11
C LYS A 52 12.63 9.61 3.33
N LYS A 53 12.37 10.87 3.60
CA LYS A 53 11.39 11.68 2.89
C LYS A 53 11.78 11.85 1.43
N PHE A 54 13.05 12.20 1.15
CA PHE A 54 13.57 12.36 -0.21
C PHE A 54 13.45 11.06 -1.03
N PHE A 55 13.88 9.91 -0.47
CA PHE A 55 13.77 8.61 -1.15
C PHE A 55 12.32 8.20 -1.38
N ALA A 56 11.43 8.45 -0.43
CA ALA A 56 10.01 8.19 -0.60
C ALA A 56 9.40 9.05 -1.73
N GLU A 57 9.71 10.34 -1.78
CA GLU A 57 9.24 11.23 -2.84
C GLU A 57 9.79 10.82 -4.22
N ALA A 58 11.08 10.46 -4.31
CA ALA A 58 11.68 9.96 -5.53
C ALA A 58 10.99 8.67 -6.02
N PHE A 59 10.71 7.74 -5.11
CA PHE A 59 9.96 6.52 -5.40
C PHE A 59 8.57 6.82 -5.96
N TYR A 60 7.79 7.70 -5.29
CA TYR A 60 6.46 8.06 -5.76
C TYR A 60 6.50 8.76 -7.13
N LYS A 61 7.44 9.66 -7.36
CA LYS A 61 7.63 10.31 -8.67
C LYS A 61 7.94 9.29 -9.77
N LEU A 62 8.79 8.32 -9.46
CA LEU A 62 9.12 7.24 -10.39
C LEU A 62 7.88 6.40 -10.74
N MET A 63 7.07 6.02 -9.74
CA MET A 63 5.84 5.26 -9.95
C MET A 63 4.83 6.03 -10.81
N ILE A 64 4.65 7.32 -10.54
CA ILE A 64 3.78 8.20 -11.35
C ILE A 64 4.29 8.28 -12.80
N SER A 65 5.60 8.43 -13.01
CA SER A 65 6.18 8.47 -14.36
C SER A 65 5.98 7.17 -15.15
N MET A 66 5.87 6.06 -14.43
CA MET A 66 5.54 4.74 -14.97
C MET A 66 4.03 4.53 -15.19
N LYS A 67 3.18 5.53 -14.87
CA LYS A 67 1.71 5.47 -14.90
C LYS A 67 1.14 4.41 -13.96
N ILE A 68 1.80 4.19 -12.82
CA ILE A 68 1.30 3.31 -11.77
C ILE A 68 0.53 4.17 -10.76
N GLU A 69 -0.75 3.89 -10.59
CA GLU A 69 -1.59 4.56 -9.61
C GLU A 69 -1.27 4.03 -8.21
N ILE A 70 -0.62 4.87 -7.41
CA ILE A 70 -0.36 4.56 -6.00
C ILE A 70 -0.95 5.68 -5.14
N ILE A 71 -1.68 5.29 -4.12
CA ILE A 71 -2.17 6.24 -3.12
C ILE A 71 -1.02 6.69 -2.24
N TYR A 72 -0.75 8.00 -2.25
CA TYR A 72 0.34 8.59 -1.49
C TYR A 72 0.13 8.43 0.02
N ASN A 73 1.17 8.05 0.76
CA ASN A 73 1.17 7.96 2.23
C ASN A 73 0.22 6.92 2.85
N HIS A 74 -0.39 6.02 2.08
CA HIS A 74 -1.22 5.01 2.73
C HIS A 74 -0.35 3.99 3.51
N ALA A 75 -0.83 3.62 4.67
CA ALA A 75 -0.30 2.52 5.46
C ALA A 75 -0.91 1.19 4.97
N ASP A 76 -0.47 0.06 5.54
CA ASP A 76 -1.17 -1.21 5.34
C ASP A 76 -2.46 -1.29 6.18
N TYR A 77 -2.83 -0.17 6.81
CA TYR A 77 -4.08 0.05 7.49
C TYR A 77 -5.19 0.34 6.47
N ARG A 78 -6.04 -0.64 6.27
CA ARG A 78 -7.14 -0.55 5.30
C ARG A 78 -8.31 -1.44 5.67
N LEU A 79 -9.51 -1.00 5.29
CA LEU A 79 -10.72 -1.80 5.27
C LEU A 79 -10.98 -2.25 3.83
N VAL A 80 -11.33 -3.50 3.66
CA VAL A 80 -11.60 -4.12 2.35
C VAL A 80 -12.85 -4.98 2.46
N SER A 81 -13.77 -4.86 1.52
CA SER A 81 -14.96 -5.71 1.44
C SER A 81 -14.63 -7.14 1.01
N CYS A 82 -15.49 -8.06 1.36
CA CYS A 82 -15.41 -9.46 0.91
C CYS A 82 -15.38 -9.58 -0.62
N LYS A 83 -16.11 -8.72 -1.34
CA LYS A 83 -16.12 -8.70 -2.81
C LYS A 83 -14.73 -8.44 -3.38
N VAL A 84 -14.03 -7.43 -2.87
CA VAL A 84 -12.66 -7.09 -3.27
C VAL A 84 -11.70 -8.24 -2.98
N LEU A 85 -11.83 -8.88 -1.81
CA LEU A 85 -10.97 -10.02 -1.46
C LEU A 85 -11.20 -11.24 -2.36
N LYS A 86 -12.44 -11.48 -2.79
CA LYS A 86 -12.76 -12.53 -3.76
C LYS A 86 -12.10 -12.27 -5.12
N GLU A 87 -12.11 -11.02 -5.59
CA GLU A 87 -11.39 -10.64 -6.82
C GLU A 87 -9.87 -10.74 -6.62
N LEU A 88 -9.34 -10.29 -5.49
CA LEU A 88 -7.92 -10.37 -5.17
C LEU A 88 -7.39 -11.82 -5.18
N LYS A 89 -8.19 -12.79 -4.73
CA LYS A 89 -7.82 -14.21 -4.73
C LYS A 89 -7.62 -14.79 -6.15
N LYS A 90 -8.12 -14.14 -7.20
CA LYS A 90 -7.92 -14.57 -8.59
C LYS A 90 -6.53 -14.25 -9.13
N TYR A 91 -5.78 -13.38 -8.44
CA TYR A 91 -4.40 -13.05 -8.79
C TYR A 91 -3.46 -14.08 -8.15
N GLU A 92 -2.93 -15.00 -8.96
CA GLU A 92 -2.05 -16.10 -8.52
C GLU A 92 -0.57 -15.71 -8.48
N GLU A 93 -0.26 -14.42 -8.44
CA GLU A 93 1.12 -13.94 -8.43
C GLU A 93 1.83 -14.25 -7.10
N VAL A 94 3.05 -14.76 -7.20
CA VAL A 94 3.88 -15.14 -6.02
C VAL A 94 4.33 -13.91 -5.21
N ASN A 95 4.57 -12.78 -5.88
CA ASN A 95 5.04 -11.53 -5.27
C ASN A 95 4.02 -10.42 -5.46
N VAL A 96 2.90 -10.50 -4.73
CA VAL A 96 1.83 -9.50 -4.83
C VAL A 96 2.22 -8.23 -4.10
N PHE A 97 2.50 -7.16 -4.84
CA PHE A 97 2.61 -5.83 -4.28
C PHE A 97 1.22 -5.23 -4.03
N LEU A 98 0.63 -5.58 -2.89
CA LEU A 98 -0.75 -5.24 -2.53
C LEU A 98 -1.06 -3.75 -2.66
N ARG A 99 -0.10 -2.86 -2.33
CA ARG A 99 -0.28 -1.40 -2.40
C ARG A 99 -0.59 -0.89 -3.80
N GLY A 100 -0.06 -1.55 -4.81
CA GLY A 100 -0.34 -1.22 -6.21
C GLY A 100 -1.50 -2.02 -6.78
N LEU A 101 -1.75 -3.23 -6.28
CA LEU A 101 -2.79 -4.08 -6.82
C LEU A 101 -4.20 -3.60 -6.46
N PHE A 102 -4.43 -3.13 -5.23
CA PHE A 102 -5.75 -2.64 -4.83
C PHE A 102 -6.31 -1.52 -5.74
N PRO A 103 -5.55 -0.48 -6.13
CA PRO A 103 -6.04 0.50 -7.10
C PRO A 103 -6.36 -0.10 -8.47
N LEU A 104 -5.59 -1.11 -8.92
CA LEU A 104 -5.78 -1.75 -10.23
C LEU A 104 -7.06 -2.59 -10.33
N ILE A 105 -7.56 -3.11 -9.22
CA ILE A 105 -8.81 -3.90 -9.20
C ILE A 105 -10.03 -3.02 -9.55
N GLY A 106 -9.95 -1.70 -9.38
CA GLY A 106 -10.94 -0.74 -9.88
C GLY A 106 -12.22 -0.61 -9.05
N PHE A 107 -12.24 -1.08 -7.81
CA PHE A 107 -13.38 -0.87 -6.91
C PHE A 107 -13.43 0.56 -6.37
N LYS A 108 -14.66 1.02 -6.04
CA LYS A 108 -14.87 2.34 -5.44
C LYS A 108 -14.11 2.46 -4.12
N SER A 109 -13.16 3.37 -4.06
CA SER A 109 -12.28 3.54 -2.91
C SER A 109 -12.30 4.95 -2.35
N THR A 110 -11.95 5.09 -1.07
CA THR A 110 -11.83 6.38 -0.38
C THR A 110 -10.73 6.32 0.67
N VAL A 111 -10.49 7.42 1.35
CA VAL A 111 -9.45 7.56 2.38
C VAL A 111 -10.05 8.05 3.69
N VAL A 112 -9.48 7.59 4.80
CA VAL A 112 -9.71 8.10 6.15
C VAL A 112 -8.37 8.55 6.72
N TYR A 113 -8.32 9.79 7.19
CA TYR A 113 -7.11 10.37 7.77
C TYR A 113 -7.08 10.14 9.28
N TYR A 114 -5.95 9.64 9.79
CA TYR A 114 -5.74 9.43 11.22
C TYR A 114 -4.38 9.96 11.70
N ASP A 115 -4.26 10.19 13.00
CA ASP A 115 -3.02 10.62 13.62
C ASP A 115 -2.24 9.42 14.13
N ARG A 116 -0.97 9.33 13.73
CA ARG A 116 -0.11 8.23 14.16
C ARG A 116 0.36 8.44 15.59
N LYS A 117 0.15 7.45 16.44
CA LYS A 117 0.65 7.44 17.82
C LYS A 117 2.18 7.18 17.85
N ILE A 118 2.84 7.68 18.88
CA ILE A 118 4.27 7.42 19.08
C ILE A 118 4.47 5.94 19.39
N ARG A 119 5.47 5.31 18.79
CA ARG A 119 5.78 3.90 19.02
C ARG A 119 6.07 3.64 20.51
N ILE A 120 5.31 2.75 21.11
CA ILE A 120 5.42 2.42 22.55
C ILE A 120 6.69 1.60 22.81
N LYS A 121 7.10 0.69 21.91
CA LYS A 121 8.32 -0.14 22.04
C LYS A 121 8.96 -0.44 20.67
N GLY A 122 10.30 -0.59 20.67
CA GLY A 122 11.09 -1.06 19.54
C GLY A 122 11.69 0.04 18.67
N LYS A 123 12.77 -0.31 17.95
CA LYS A 123 13.41 0.55 16.94
C LYS A 123 12.96 0.10 15.54
N SER A 124 12.83 1.05 14.61
CA SER A 124 12.56 0.74 13.22
C SER A 124 13.66 -0.18 12.67
N LYS A 125 13.28 -1.39 12.23
CA LYS A 125 14.19 -2.37 11.62
C LYS A 125 14.36 -2.18 10.11
N TYR A 126 13.73 -1.16 9.53
CA TYR A 126 13.81 -0.89 8.09
C TYR A 126 15.12 -0.17 7.76
N SER A 127 16.08 -0.93 7.21
CA SER A 127 17.30 -0.40 6.62
C SER A 127 17.01 0.19 5.23
N LEU A 128 17.88 1.10 4.75
CA LEU A 128 17.79 1.65 3.39
C LEU A 128 17.83 0.55 2.32
N SER A 129 18.62 -0.50 2.53
CA SER A 129 18.69 -1.65 1.62
C SER A 129 17.34 -2.37 1.49
N LYS A 130 16.63 -2.61 2.60
CA LYS A 130 15.28 -3.21 2.56
C LYS A 130 14.26 -2.30 1.85
N MET A 131 14.38 -0.99 2.00
CA MET A 131 13.51 -0.03 1.27
C MET A 131 13.77 -0.08 -0.23
N LEU A 132 15.04 -0.20 -0.66
CA LEU A 132 15.38 -0.33 -2.08
C LEU A 132 14.89 -1.66 -2.67
N ILE A 133 15.05 -2.77 -1.97
CA ILE A 133 14.53 -4.07 -2.40
C ILE A 133 13.01 -4.00 -2.60
N LEU A 134 12.28 -3.50 -1.62
CA LEU A 134 10.83 -3.32 -1.73
C LEU A 134 10.42 -2.38 -2.88
N ALA A 135 11.23 -1.36 -3.16
CA ALA A 135 10.96 -0.46 -4.27
C ALA A 135 11.15 -1.18 -5.61
N VAL A 136 12.23 -1.95 -5.77
CA VAL A 136 12.49 -2.76 -6.97
C VAL A 136 11.40 -3.80 -7.16
N ASP A 137 11.06 -4.56 -6.12
CA ASP A 137 10.01 -5.57 -6.17
C ASP A 137 8.66 -4.95 -6.55
N GLY A 138 8.31 -3.80 -5.96
CA GLY A 138 7.08 -3.09 -6.29
C GLY A 138 7.04 -2.60 -7.75
N ILE A 139 8.16 -2.10 -8.28
CA ILE A 139 8.25 -1.66 -9.67
C ILE A 139 8.12 -2.85 -10.62
N THR A 140 8.88 -3.92 -10.40
CA THR A 140 8.89 -5.09 -11.28
C THR A 140 7.58 -5.88 -11.25
N SER A 141 6.87 -5.87 -10.12
CA SER A 141 5.55 -6.50 -10.01
C SER A 141 4.44 -5.75 -10.74
N LEU A 142 4.56 -4.42 -10.89
CA LEU A 142 3.50 -3.59 -11.47
C LEU A 142 3.74 -3.16 -12.91
N THR A 143 4.95 -3.29 -13.42
CA THR A 143 5.27 -2.84 -14.78
C THR A 143 6.42 -3.60 -15.43
N ALA A 144 6.28 -3.91 -16.72
CA ALA A 144 7.33 -4.49 -17.54
C ALA A 144 8.34 -3.45 -18.08
N LYS A 145 8.17 -2.15 -17.80
CA LYS A 145 9.05 -1.08 -18.33
C LYS A 145 10.54 -1.27 -18.01
N PRO A 146 10.94 -1.69 -16.78
CA PRO A 146 12.35 -1.96 -16.50
C PRO A 146 12.93 -3.06 -17.41
N LEU A 147 12.12 -4.09 -17.70
CA LEU A 147 12.51 -5.19 -18.57
C LEU A 147 12.71 -4.71 -20.02
N HIS A 148 11.80 -3.86 -20.54
CA HIS A 148 11.95 -3.24 -21.85
C HIS A 148 13.21 -2.38 -21.93
N PHE A 149 13.53 -1.62 -20.89
CA PHE A 149 14.75 -0.81 -20.86
C PHE A 149 16.02 -1.68 -20.92
N ILE A 150 16.07 -2.77 -20.15
CA ILE A 150 17.17 -3.73 -20.19
C ILE A 150 17.29 -4.37 -21.56
N PHE A 151 16.18 -4.77 -22.18
CA PHE A 151 16.14 -5.38 -23.51
C PHE A 151 16.69 -4.41 -24.56
N ILE A 152 16.23 -3.16 -24.59
CA ILE A 152 16.72 -2.14 -25.53
C ILE A 152 18.21 -1.86 -25.33
N SER A 153 18.66 -1.72 -24.07
CA SER A 153 20.08 -1.49 -23.78
C SER A 153 20.96 -2.67 -24.21
N GLY A 154 20.47 -3.91 -24.08
CA GLY A 154 21.18 -5.10 -24.53
C GLY A 154 21.30 -5.24 -26.08
N ILE A 155 20.40 -4.58 -26.83
CA ILE A 155 20.49 -4.56 -28.30
C ILE A 155 21.53 -3.52 -28.76
N LEU A 156 21.75 -2.46 -27.96
CA LEU A 156 22.64 -1.34 -28.30
C LEU A 156 24.12 -1.61 -27.98
N VAL A 157 24.42 -2.69 -27.27
CA VAL A 157 25.76 -3.16 -26.91
C VAL A 157 26.18 -4.30 -27.85
#